data_c602adadda0b2b2f59f157382550046d
#
_entry.id   c602adadda0b2b2f59f157382550046d
#
_cell.length_a   1.000
_cell.length_b   1.000
_cell.length_c   1.000
_cell.angle_alpha   90.00
_cell.angle_beta   90.00
_cell.angle_gamma   90.00
#
_symmetry.space_group_name_H-M   'P 1'
#
loop_
_entity.id
_entity.type
_entity.pdbx_description
1 polymer ?
#
loop_
_entity_poly.entity_id
_entity_poly.type
_entity_poly.pdbx_seq_one_letter_code
_entity_poly.pdbx_strand_id
1 'polypeptide(L)'
;MCLIALAWRALPDYSLIVAANRDEYFGRPAAPAGFWDDHRNVLAGRDLEAGGTWLGITLDGRFAALTNYRNPSDRKTGVPSRGGLVSDFLTGRSGPLEYLQDVERRAPSYNGFSLLVGDSDALYFISNRGAGAPVRVEPGIHGLSNHLLDTPWPKVEKAKARFAERFKKTFDAASAFELLSDSQRAQSGELPSTGVSLEMEERLSAIRILAVGGYGTRCSTALCFGKDGRIEFHERSYREDGSVSGTVSYRLTLSRERGRASSRRAGSRPPRTPLPAR
;
A
#
# COMPACT_ATOMS: atom_id res chain seq x y z
N MET A 1 8.60 -9.62 -4.93
CA MET A 1 8.05 -9.81 -3.56
C MET A 1 8.22 -8.52 -2.81
N CYS A 2 7.43 -8.20 -1.78
CA CYS A 2 7.47 -6.89 -1.14
C CYS A 2 7.36 -7.04 0.38
N LEU A 3 7.80 -6.01 1.11
CA LEU A 3 7.55 -5.85 2.53
C LEU A 3 6.88 -4.49 2.75
N ILE A 4 5.83 -4.44 3.56
CA ILE A 4 5.17 -3.22 3.98
C ILE A 4 5.06 -3.27 5.51
N ALA A 5 5.68 -2.31 6.20
CA ALA A 5 5.44 -2.04 7.61
C ALA A 5 4.66 -0.74 7.72
N LEU A 6 3.64 -0.70 8.55
CA LEU A 6 2.79 0.48 8.67
C LEU A 6 2.29 0.70 10.10
N ALA A 7 2.04 1.96 10.45
CA ALA A 7 1.26 2.36 11.61
C ALA A 7 -0.05 2.97 11.13
N TRP A 8 -1.16 2.33 11.44
CA TRP A 8 -2.51 2.84 11.19
C TRP A 8 -3.08 3.41 12.47
N ARG A 9 -3.27 4.74 12.52
CA ARG A 9 -3.82 5.48 13.68
C ARG A 9 -3.17 5.12 15.04
N ALA A 10 -1.92 4.62 15.01
CA ALA A 10 -1.18 4.22 16.21
C ALA A 10 -0.42 5.38 16.88
N LEU A 11 -0.24 6.50 16.17
CA LEU A 11 0.45 7.67 16.68
C LEU A 11 -0.48 8.88 16.76
N PRO A 12 -0.28 9.78 17.74
CA PRO A 12 -1.18 10.93 17.96
C PRO A 12 -1.33 11.84 16.73
N ASP A 13 -0.23 12.14 16.03
CA ASP A 13 -0.17 13.17 14.99
C ASP A 13 -0.34 12.60 13.56
N TYR A 14 -0.40 11.28 13.41
CA TYR A 14 -0.46 10.61 12.11
C TYR A 14 -1.67 9.69 12.01
N SER A 15 -2.33 9.72 10.86
CA SER A 15 -3.35 8.73 10.50
C SER A 15 -2.71 7.48 9.89
N LEU A 16 -1.63 7.64 9.13
CA LEU A 16 -0.91 6.54 8.51
C LEU A 16 0.59 6.87 8.41
N ILE A 17 1.45 5.93 8.75
CA ILE A 17 2.87 5.92 8.38
C ILE A 17 3.16 4.60 7.69
N VAL A 18 3.93 4.62 6.60
CA VAL A 18 4.33 3.41 5.85
C VAL A 18 5.82 3.44 5.56
N ALA A 19 6.47 2.30 5.75
CA ALA A 19 7.81 2.00 5.27
C ALA A 19 7.77 0.69 4.49
N ALA A 20 8.15 0.70 3.21
CA ALA A 20 7.92 -0.45 2.33
C ALA A 20 9.04 -0.65 1.31
N ASN A 21 9.36 -1.93 1.03
CA ASN A 21 10.29 -2.35 -0.02
C ASN A 21 9.56 -3.08 -1.14
N ARG A 22 9.84 -2.69 -2.39
CA ARG A 22 9.43 -3.43 -3.58
C ARG A 22 10.58 -4.33 -4.06
N ASP A 23 10.33 -5.63 -4.03
CA ASP A 23 11.28 -6.61 -4.55
C ASP A 23 10.76 -7.16 -5.87
N GLU A 24 11.58 -7.04 -6.93
CA GLU A 24 11.20 -7.40 -8.30
C GLU A 24 12.45 -7.64 -9.15
N TYR A 25 12.29 -8.22 -10.32
CA TYR A 25 13.35 -8.32 -11.31
C TYR A 25 13.78 -6.94 -11.83
N PHE A 26 15.08 -6.69 -11.90
CA PHE A 26 15.63 -5.43 -12.41
C PHE A 26 15.33 -5.23 -13.90
N GLY A 27 15.19 -6.30 -14.65
CA GLY A 27 14.79 -6.28 -16.05
C GLY A 27 13.34 -5.85 -16.30
N ARG A 28 12.45 -5.85 -15.26
CA ARG A 28 11.07 -5.37 -15.41
C ARG A 28 11.04 -3.84 -15.48
N PRO A 29 10.58 -3.23 -16.60
CA PRO A 29 10.58 -1.78 -16.75
C PRO A 29 9.58 -1.14 -15.76
N ALA A 30 10.06 -0.12 -15.04
CA ALA A 30 9.24 0.62 -14.07
C ALA A 30 9.73 2.06 -13.98
N ALA A 31 8.80 3.01 -13.85
CA ALA A 31 9.09 4.40 -13.52
C ALA A 31 9.12 4.61 -12.00
N PRO A 32 10.01 5.47 -11.48
CA PRO A 32 9.99 5.89 -10.10
C PRO A 32 8.70 6.64 -9.76
N ALA A 33 8.43 6.83 -8.47
CA ALA A 33 7.26 7.54 -8.02
C ALA A 33 7.19 8.97 -8.57
N GLY A 34 6.02 9.32 -9.07
CA GLY A 34 5.67 10.62 -9.63
C GLY A 34 4.17 10.78 -9.74
N PHE A 35 3.73 12.01 -10.01
CA PHE A 35 2.34 12.22 -10.40
C PHE A 35 2.11 11.65 -11.79
N TRP A 36 1.02 10.92 -11.96
CA TRP A 36 0.69 10.32 -13.25
C TRP A 36 0.11 11.36 -14.21
N ASP A 37 0.56 11.36 -15.47
CA ASP A 37 0.07 12.29 -16.50
C ASP A 37 -1.40 12.08 -16.81
N ASP A 38 -1.84 10.81 -16.83
CA ASP A 38 -3.21 10.39 -17.10
C ASP A 38 -4.13 10.50 -15.86
N HIS A 39 -3.57 10.58 -14.64
CA HIS A 39 -4.30 10.72 -13.37
C HIS A 39 -3.54 11.60 -12.38
N ARG A 40 -3.57 12.90 -12.59
CA ARG A 40 -2.75 13.91 -11.86
C ARG A 40 -2.97 13.96 -10.34
N ASN A 41 -4.02 13.30 -9.82
CA ASN A 41 -4.27 13.15 -8.40
C ASN A 41 -3.47 11.97 -7.78
N VAL A 42 -2.94 11.06 -8.61
CA VAL A 42 -2.23 9.86 -8.19
C VAL A 42 -0.73 10.11 -8.12
N LEU A 43 -0.14 9.82 -6.97
CA LEU A 43 1.31 9.79 -6.73
C LEU A 43 1.75 8.36 -6.47
N ALA A 44 2.45 7.75 -7.41
CA ALA A 44 2.92 6.36 -7.34
C ALA A 44 4.03 6.10 -8.36
N GLY A 45 4.82 5.04 -8.16
CA GLY A 45 5.61 4.45 -9.23
C GLY A 45 4.71 3.82 -10.30
N ARG A 46 5.25 3.53 -11.48
CA ARG A 46 4.48 2.90 -12.56
C ARG A 46 5.19 1.65 -13.08
N ASP A 47 4.47 0.56 -13.16
CA ASP A 47 4.89 -0.62 -13.90
C ASP A 47 4.67 -0.34 -15.39
N LEU A 48 5.76 -0.21 -16.16
CA LEU A 48 5.68 0.16 -17.58
C LEU A 48 5.34 -1.01 -18.49
N GLU A 49 5.35 -2.25 -17.98
CA GLU A 49 4.92 -3.44 -18.71
C GLU A 49 3.41 -3.66 -18.58
N ALA A 50 2.86 -3.54 -17.36
CA ALA A 50 1.46 -3.84 -17.08
C ALA A 50 0.59 -2.59 -16.79
N GLY A 51 1.16 -1.39 -16.79
CA GLY A 51 0.46 -0.11 -16.62
C GLY A 51 -0.01 0.23 -15.20
N GLY A 52 0.03 -0.72 -14.26
CA GLY A 52 -0.42 -0.54 -12.89
C GLY A 52 0.68 -0.09 -11.93
N THR A 53 0.41 -0.21 -10.62
CA THR A 53 1.38 0.07 -9.55
C THR A 53 1.25 -0.92 -8.40
N TRP A 54 2.21 -0.94 -7.48
CA TRP A 54 2.20 -1.80 -6.30
C TRP A 54 1.86 -1.05 -5.00
N LEU A 55 2.12 0.26 -4.98
CA LEU A 55 1.86 1.17 -3.86
C LEU A 55 1.68 2.58 -4.40
N GLY A 56 0.73 3.31 -3.86
CA GLY A 56 0.50 4.71 -4.20
C GLY A 56 -0.49 5.39 -3.28
N ILE A 57 -0.58 6.69 -3.47
CA ILE A 57 -1.52 7.57 -2.76
C ILE A 57 -2.19 8.52 -3.73
N THR A 58 -3.23 9.19 -3.24
CA THR A 58 -3.84 10.32 -3.94
C THR A 58 -3.82 11.57 -3.06
N LEU A 59 -3.95 12.74 -3.69
CA LEU A 59 -4.01 14.04 -3.00
C LEU A 59 -5.26 14.20 -2.13
N ASP A 60 -6.32 13.42 -2.38
CA ASP A 60 -7.54 13.37 -1.56
C ASP A 60 -7.49 12.30 -0.45
N GLY A 61 -6.30 11.70 -0.22
CA GLY A 61 -6.03 10.88 0.95
C GLY A 61 -6.30 9.40 0.79
N ARG A 62 -6.44 8.89 -0.44
CA ARG A 62 -6.52 7.44 -0.68
C ARG A 62 -5.13 6.81 -0.61
N PHE A 63 -5.06 5.61 -0.12
CA PHE A 63 -3.86 4.78 -0.05
C PHE A 63 -4.17 3.37 -0.52
N ALA A 64 -3.30 2.81 -1.35
CA ALA A 64 -3.35 1.39 -1.68
C ALA A 64 -1.95 0.80 -1.80
N ALA A 65 -1.81 -0.45 -1.38
CA ALA A 65 -0.56 -1.20 -1.49
C ALA A 65 -0.83 -2.70 -1.59
N LEU A 66 0.02 -3.41 -2.34
CA LEU A 66 -0.17 -4.82 -2.65
C LEU A 66 1.15 -5.59 -2.51
N THR A 67 1.06 -6.79 -1.95
CA THR A 67 2.10 -7.80 -2.08
C THR A 67 1.58 -9.04 -2.81
N ASN A 68 2.45 -9.69 -3.56
CA ASN A 68 2.15 -11.02 -4.08
C ASN A 68 2.02 -12.00 -2.91
N TYR A 69 1.11 -12.96 -2.99
CA TYR A 69 1.11 -14.11 -2.09
C TYR A 69 2.14 -15.13 -2.58
N ARG A 70 3.01 -15.62 -1.69
CA ARG A 70 4.08 -16.56 -2.04
C ARG A 70 3.56 -18.00 -2.00
N ASN A 71 3.17 -18.49 -3.16
CA ASN A 71 2.85 -19.89 -3.41
C ASN A 71 3.20 -20.21 -4.87
N PRO A 72 4.41 -20.75 -5.15
CA PRO A 72 4.84 -21.06 -6.51
C PRO A 72 3.97 -22.09 -7.22
N SER A 73 3.41 -23.06 -6.47
CA SER A 73 2.61 -24.15 -7.04
C SER A 73 1.26 -23.70 -7.60
N ASP A 74 0.81 -22.48 -7.22
CA ASP A 74 -0.51 -21.93 -7.57
C ASP A 74 -0.40 -20.79 -8.61
N ARG A 75 0.70 -20.73 -9.34
CA ARG A 75 0.93 -19.69 -10.33
C ARG A 75 0.18 -20.00 -11.63
N LYS A 76 -0.75 -19.10 -11.99
CA LYS A 76 -1.49 -19.12 -13.26
C LYS A 76 -0.79 -18.23 -14.29
N THR A 77 -0.86 -18.62 -15.56
CA THR A 77 -0.44 -17.82 -16.73
C THR A 77 -1.68 -17.18 -17.40
N GLY A 78 -1.48 -16.09 -18.14
CA GLY A 78 -2.58 -15.43 -18.87
C GLY A 78 -3.61 -14.73 -18.00
N VAL A 79 -3.30 -14.48 -16.73
CA VAL A 79 -4.18 -13.78 -15.79
C VAL A 79 -3.81 -12.29 -15.65
N PRO A 80 -4.75 -11.42 -15.25
CA PRO A 80 -4.49 -9.99 -15.10
C PRO A 80 -3.37 -9.69 -14.11
N SER A 81 -2.65 -8.58 -14.35
CA SER A 81 -1.66 -8.05 -13.41
C SER A 81 -2.34 -7.58 -12.13
N ARG A 82 -1.80 -8.00 -10.98
CA ARG A 82 -2.28 -7.56 -9.66
C ARG A 82 -2.10 -6.06 -9.42
N GLY A 83 -1.13 -5.43 -10.10
CA GLY A 83 -0.92 -3.98 -10.02
C GLY A 83 -2.12 -3.15 -10.45
N GLY A 84 -2.99 -3.71 -11.31
CA GLY A 84 -4.30 -3.12 -11.66
C GLY A 84 -5.19 -2.91 -10.44
N LEU A 85 -5.17 -3.82 -9.46
CA LEU A 85 -5.97 -3.69 -8.23
C LEU A 85 -5.61 -2.45 -7.40
N VAL A 86 -4.36 -2.01 -7.44
CA VAL A 86 -3.92 -0.78 -6.76
C VAL A 86 -4.30 0.44 -7.60
N SER A 87 -3.97 0.45 -8.90
CA SER A 87 -4.26 1.58 -9.79
C SER A 87 -5.76 1.84 -9.91
N ASP A 88 -6.59 0.80 -10.05
CA ASP A 88 -8.05 0.94 -10.15
C ASP A 88 -8.65 1.61 -8.90
N PHE A 89 -8.15 1.27 -7.71
CA PHE A 89 -8.58 1.95 -6.49
C PHE A 89 -8.16 3.42 -6.49
N LEU A 90 -6.88 3.71 -6.79
CA LEU A 90 -6.35 5.07 -6.72
C LEU A 90 -6.97 6.02 -7.76
N THR A 91 -7.34 5.50 -8.94
CA THR A 91 -7.97 6.28 -10.01
C THR A 91 -9.51 6.28 -9.93
N GLY A 92 -10.08 5.35 -9.16
CA GLY A 92 -11.52 5.19 -8.96
C GLY A 92 -12.11 6.16 -7.94
N ARG A 93 -13.42 5.99 -7.66
CA ARG A 93 -14.18 6.83 -6.72
C ARG A 93 -14.86 6.03 -5.61
N SER A 94 -14.95 4.71 -5.71
CA SER A 94 -15.56 3.85 -4.71
C SER A 94 -14.84 3.95 -3.37
N GLY A 95 -15.57 3.88 -2.27
CA GLY A 95 -15.00 3.79 -0.93
C GLY A 95 -14.19 2.49 -0.76
N PRO A 96 -13.28 2.43 0.23
CA PRO A 96 -12.38 1.28 0.41
C PRO A 96 -13.12 -0.06 0.53
N LEU A 97 -14.17 -0.13 1.35
CA LEU A 97 -14.93 -1.37 1.55
C LEU A 97 -15.70 -1.79 0.29
N GLU A 98 -16.39 -0.85 -0.34
CA GLU A 98 -17.14 -1.10 -1.60
C GLU A 98 -16.19 -1.61 -2.69
N TYR A 99 -15.03 -0.98 -2.83
CA TYR A 99 -14.02 -1.42 -3.78
C TYR A 99 -13.53 -2.85 -3.49
N LEU A 100 -13.24 -3.19 -2.22
CA LEU A 100 -12.78 -4.53 -1.88
C LEU A 100 -13.87 -5.60 -2.02
N GLN A 101 -15.15 -5.28 -1.84
CA GLN A 101 -16.26 -6.18 -2.17
C GLN A 101 -16.33 -6.48 -3.68
N ASP A 102 -15.96 -5.51 -4.53
CA ASP A 102 -15.81 -5.77 -5.96
C ASP A 102 -14.57 -6.65 -6.25
N VAL A 103 -13.44 -6.35 -5.61
CA VAL A 103 -12.22 -7.16 -5.72
C VAL A 103 -12.48 -8.61 -5.28
N GLU A 104 -13.23 -8.84 -4.19
CA GLU A 104 -13.60 -10.17 -3.71
C GLU A 104 -14.27 -11.01 -4.82
N ARG A 105 -15.24 -10.45 -5.54
CA ARG A 105 -15.95 -11.14 -6.64
C ARG A 105 -15.02 -11.56 -7.78
N ARG A 106 -14.03 -10.73 -8.13
CA ARG A 106 -13.07 -10.97 -9.23
C ARG A 106 -11.74 -11.58 -8.79
N ALA A 107 -11.53 -11.77 -7.48
CA ALA A 107 -10.31 -12.29 -6.90
C ALA A 107 -9.84 -13.65 -7.48
N PRO A 108 -10.73 -14.62 -7.83
CA PRO A 108 -10.33 -15.88 -8.44
C PRO A 108 -9.63 -15.74 -9.80
N SER A 109 -9.80 -14.62 -10.51
CA SER A 109 -9.15 -14.35 -11.80
C SER A 109 -7.68 -13.97 -11.67
N TYR A 110 -7.17 -13.70 -10.48
CA TYR A 110 -5.81 -13.24 -10.24
C TYR A 110 -4.91 -14.33 -9.65
N ASN A 111 -3.62 -14.19 -9.84
CA ASN A 111 -2.63 -14.88 -9.02
C ASN A 111 -2.73 -14.43 -7.56
N GLY A 112 -2.16 -15.20 -6.62
CA GLY A 112 -2.19 -14.91 -5.20
C GLY A 112 -1.74 -13.49 -4.87
N PHE A 113 -2.55 -12.76 -4.08
CA PHE A 113 -2.27 -11.39 -3.65
C PHE A 113 -2.77 -11.14 -2.22
N SER A 114 -2.20 -10.12 -1.61
CA SER A 114 -2.64 -9.47 -0.38
C SER A 114 -2.65 -7.97 -0.63
N LEU A 115 -3.81 -7.33 -0.43
CA LEU A 115 -4.10 -5.95 -0.81
C LEU A 115 -4.58 -5.16 0.40
N LEU A 116 -3.97 -3.99 0.60
CA LEU A 116 -4.41 -2.95 1.53
C LEU A 116 -5.00 -1.79 0.72
N VAL A 117 -6.18 -1.32 1.09
CA VAL A 117 -6.77 -0.07 0.59
C VAL A 117 -7.39 0.73 1.72
N GLY A 118 -7.26 2.04 1.66
CA GLY A 118 -7.80 2.92 2.68
C GLY A 118 -7.94 4.37 2.23
N ASP A 119 -8.56 5.13 3.10
CA ASP A 119 -8.73 6.58 3.01
C ASP A 119 -8.49 7.22 4.39
N SER A 120 -8.95 8.47 4.61
CA SER A 120 -8.86 9.14 5.91
C SER A 120 -9.59 8.40 7.03
N ASP A 121 -10.60 7.60 6.72
CA ASP A 121 -11.57 7.05 7.69
C ASP A 121 -11.33 5.60 8.03
N ALA A 122 -10.89 4.80 7.07
CA ALA A 122 -10.73 3.37 7.25
C ALA A 122 -9.60 2.80 6.38
N LEU A 123 -8.97 1.76 6.91
CA LEU A 123 -8.04 0.90 6.18
C LEU A 123 -8.61 -0.51 6.17
N TYR A 124 -8.60 -1.16 5.02
CA TYR A 124 -9.06 -2.54 4.85
C TYR A 124 -7.99 -3.39 4.19
N PHE A 125 -8.07 -4.67 4.49
CA PHE A 125 -7.21 -5.72 3.96
C PHE A 125 -8.05 -6.81 3.30
N ILE A 126 -7.59 -7.34 2.18
CA ILE A 126 -8.11 -8.58 1.56
C ILE A 126 -6.96 -9.41 0.98
N SER A 127 -7.11 -10.72 1.02
CA SER A 127 -6.26 -11.67 0.29
C SER A 127 -7.11 -12.74 -0.36
N ASN A 128 -6.81 -13.07 -1.62
CA ASN A 128 -7.47 -14.22 -2.28
C ASN A 128 -6.87 -15.58 -1.88
N ARG A 129 -6.07 -15.61 -0.82
CA ARG A 129 -5.49 -16.82 -0.19
C ARG A 129 -5.78 -16.88 1.32
N GLY A 130 -6.71 -16.07 1.81
CA GLY A 130 -7.20 -16.08 3.18
C GLY A 130 -8.69 -16.39 3.23
N ALA A 131 -9.40 -15.74 4.15
CA ALA A 131 -10.87 -15.89 4.29
C ALA A 131 -11.66 -15.32 3.10
N GLY A 132 -11.00 -14.61 2.18
CA GLY A 132 -11.59 -14.07 0.97
C GLY A 132 -12.34 -12.75 1.17
N ALA A 133 -12.94 -12.50 2.34
CA ALA A 133 -13.69 -11.29 2.63
C ALA A 133 -12.79 -10.11 3.06
N PRO A 134 -13.19 -8.85 2.78
CA PRO A 134 -12.50 -7.67 3.29
C PRO A 134 -12.54 -7.59 4.82
N VAL A 135 -11.38 -7.34 5.44
CA VAL A 135 -11.23 -7.16 6.89
C VAL A 135 -10.81 -5.74 7.18
N ARG A 136 -11.49 -5.06 8.12
CA ARG A 136 -11.05 -3.76 8.61
C ARG A 136 -9.76 -3.92 9.39
N VAL A 137 -8.78 -3.06 9.11
CA VAL A 137 -7.51 -3.03 9.84
C VAL A 137 -7.70 -2.16 11.09
N GLU A 138 -7.47 -2.74 12.25
CA GLU A 138 -7.57 -2.03 13.53
C GLU A 138 -6.39 -1.05 13.71
N PRO A 139 -6.54 0.00 14.54
CA PRO A 139 -5.42 0.86 14.89
C PRO A 139 -4.26 0.07 15.49
N GLY A 140 -3.05 0.27 14.94
CA GLY A 140 -1.89 -0.48 15.39
C GLY A 140 -0.71 -0.42 14.43
N ILE A 141 0.34 -1.18 14.78
CA ILE A 141 1.49 -1.40 13.89
C ILE A 141 1.33 -2.76 13.24
N HIS A 142 1.34 -2.77 11.92
CA HIS A 142 1.10 -3.94 11.10
C HIS A 142 2.24 -4.20 10.13
N GLY A 143 2.37 -5.45 9.69
CA GLY A 143 3.33 -5.87 8.70
C GLY A 143 2.72 -6.80 7.66
N LEU A 144 3.06 -6.60 6.41
CA LEU A 144 2.59 -7.42 5.29
C LEU A 144 3.75 -7.82 4.39
N SER A 145 3.96 -9.12 4.20
CA SER A 145 4.98 -9.59 3.28
C SER A 145 4.63 -10.96 2.69
N ASN A 146 4.12 -10.94 1.48
CA ASN A 146 3.93 -12.14 0.64
C ASN A 146 3.04 -13.25 1.25
N HIS A 147 2.27 -12.94 2.26
CA HIS A 147 1.31 -13.80 2.94
C HIS A 147 0.14 -12.96 3.44
N LEU A 148 -0.56 -13.38 4.49
CA LEU A 148 -1.62 -12.60 5.12
C LEU A 148 -1.02 -11.46 5.98
N LEU A 149 -1.84 -10.47 6.28
CA LEU A 149 -1.47 -9.37 7.18
C LEU A 149 -1.02 -9.94 8.54
N ASP A 150 0.05 -9.40 9.07
CA ASP A 150 0.66 -9.80 10.35
C ASP A 150 1.07 -11.27 10.48
N THR A 151 1.23 -11.98 9.36
CA THR A 151 1.84 -13.31 9.42
C THR A 151 3.25 -13.19 10.03
N PRO A 152 3.55 -13.94 11.12
CA PRO A 152 4.75 -13.72 11.93
C PRO A 152 6.02 -14.29 11.27
N TRP A 153 6.28 -13.90 10.05
CA TRP A 153 7.55 -14.20 9.41
C TRP A 153 8.67 -13.36 10.01
N PRO A 154 9.91 -13.87 10.11
CA PRO A 154 11.01 -13.18 10.78
C PRO A 154 11.19 -11.74 10.31
N LYS A 155 11.15 -11.49 9.00
CA LYS A 155 11.28 -10.12 8.46
C LYS A 155 10.09 -9.22 8.80
N VAL A 156 8.89 -9.77 8.95
CA VAL A 156 7.68 -9.01 9.33
C VAL A 156 7.80 -8.57 10.79
N GLU A 157 8.09 -9.51 11.68
CA GLU A 157 8.26 -9.20 13.12
C GLU A 157 9.43 -8.24 13.36
N LYS A 158 10.57 -8.47 12.69
CA LYS A 158 11.73 -7.58 12.76
C LYS A 158 11.41 -6.17 12.27
N ALA A 159 10.69 -6.05 11.14
CA ALA A 159 10.28 -4.76 10.60
C ALA A 159 9.30 -4.05 11.54
N LYS A 160 8.29 -4.73 12.09
CA LYS A 160 7.33 -4.18 13.06
C LYS A 160 8.03 -3.67 14.32
N ALA A 161 8.93 -4.47 14.90
CA ALA A 161 9.68 -4.09 16.11
C ALA A 161 10.53 -2.84 15.88
N ARG A 162 11.31 -2.81 14.79
CA ARG A 162 12.14 -1.64 14.44
C ARG A 162 11.29 -0.42 14.07
N PHE A 163 10.16 -0.63 13.42
CA PHE A 163 9.21 0.44 13.09
C PHE A 163 8.66 1.09 14.38
N ALA A 164 8.25 0.26 15.36
CA ALA A 164 7.79 0.72 16.66
C ALA A 164 8.84 1.52 17.45
N GLU A 165 10.10 1.13 17.35
CA GLU A 165 11.21 1.85 18.00
C GLU A 165 11.49 3.21 17.36
N ARG A 166 11.46 3.29 16.02
CA ARG A 166 11.85 4.47 15.25
C ARG A 166 10.76 5.54 15.20
N PHE A 167 9.50 5.13 15.07
CA PHE A 167 8.37 6.05 14.93
C PHE A 167 7.55 6.20 16.20
N LYS A 168 8.20 6.43 17.35
CA LYS A 168 7.49 6.63 18.63
C LYS A 168 6.74 7.96 18.71
N LYS A 169 7.20 9.00 18.05
CA LYS A 169 6.64 10.36 18.14
C LYS A 169 6.46 11.04 16.79
N THR A 170 7.41 10.89 15.89
CA THR A 170 7.42 11.63 14.62
C THR A 170 7.89 10.74 13.48
N PHE A 171 7.40 11.02 12.29
CA PHE A 171 7.88 10.43 11.05
C PHE A 171 9.20 11.08 10.65
N ASP A 172 10.15 10.25 10.22
CA ASP A 172 11.40 10.65 9.60
C ASP A 172 11.76 9.69 8.47
N ALA A 173 11.87 10.23 7.26
CA ALA A 173 12.16 9.43 6.07
C ALA A 173 13.55 8.78 6.11
N ALA A 174 14.55 9.42 6.72
CA ALA A 174 15.88 8.85 6.85
C ALA A 174 15.85 7.59 7.73
N SER A 175 15.17 7.65 8.87
CA SER A 175 14.95 6.51 9.77
C SER A 175 14.16 5.38 9.09
N ALA A 176 13.18 5.71 8.23
CA ALA A 176 12.47 4.70 7.44
C ALA A 176 13.42 4.00 6.46
N PHE A 177 14.23 4.74 5.72
CA PHE A 177 15.19 4.16 4.79
C PHE A 177 16.27 3.33 5.48
N GLU A 178 16.69 3.72 6.68
CA GLU A 178 17.63 2.92 7.49
C GLU A 178 17.01 1.58 7.90
N LEU A 179 15.74 1.57 8.38
CA LEU A 179 15.00 0.34 8.66
C LEU A 179 14.92 -0.55 7.41
N LEU A 180 14.55 0.05 6.27
CA LEU A 180 14.36 -0.66 5.01
C LEU A 180 15.67 -1.15 4.37
N SER A 181 16.83 -0.68 4.81
CA SER A 181 18.15 -1.07 4.29
C SER A 181 18.70 -2.36 4.89
N ASP A 182 18.07 -2.93 5.91
CA ASP A 182 18.54 -4.12 6.60
C ASP A 182 18.51 -5.36 5.71
N SER A 183 19.69 -5.87 5.37
CA SER A 183 19.86 -7.07 4.53
C SER A 183 20.17 -8.35 5.34
N GLN A 184 20.07 -8.29 6.66
CA GLN A 184 20.31 -9.45 7.53
C GLN A 184 19.22 -10.50 7.31
N ARG A 185 19.63 -11.73 6.98
CA ARG A 185 18.75 -12.89 6.81
C ARG A 185 18.36 -13.48 8.17
N ALA A 186 17.21 -14.15 8.23
CA ALA A 186 16.81 -14.95 9.38
C ALA A 186 17.62 -16.25 9.46
N GLN A 187 17.61 -16.87 10.65
CA GLN A 187 18.22 -18.19 10.84
C GLN A 187 17.38 -19.27 10.15
N SER A 188 18.03 -20.34 9.69
CA SER A 188 17.37 -21.40 8.90
C SER A 188 16.18 -22.04 9.62
N GLY A 189 16.24 -22.15 10.98
CA GLY A 189 15.16 -22.70 11.79
C GLY A 189 13.92 -21.81 11.96
N GLU A 190 14.00 -20.54 11.54
CA GLU A 190 12.90 -19.56 11.64
C GLU A 190 12.17 -19.36 10.31
N LEU A 191 12.67 -19.98 9.24
CA LEU A 191 12.17 -19.75 7.89
C LEU A 191 10.81 -20.40 7.65
N PRO A 192 9.90 -19.73 6.92
CA PRO A 192 8.67 -20.37 6.48
C PRO A 192 8.98 -21.42 5.39
N SER A 193 8.06 -22.36 5.20
CA SER A 193 8.06 -23.28 4.08
C SER A 193 6.96 -22.87 3.10
N THR A 194 7.31 -22.19 2.02
CA THR A 194 6.33 -21.65 1.05
C THR A 194 6.40 -22.30 -0.33
N GLY A 195 7.21 -23.39 -0.45
CA GLY A 195 7.37 -24.13 -1.69
C GLY A 195 8.50 -23.62 -2.58
N VAL A 196 9.33 -22.69 -2.12
CA VAL A 196 10.62 -22.36 -2.74
C VAL A 196 11.75 -23.12 -2.05
N SER A 197 12.96 -23.14 -2.64
CA SER A 197 14.13 -23.77 -2.01
C SER A 197 14.52 -23.07 -0.71
N LEU A 198 15.18 -23.80 0.21
CA LEU A 198 15.66 -23.24 1.48
C LEU A 198 16.57 -22.03 1.25
N GLU A 199 17.49 -22.10 0.30
CA GLU A 199 18.33 -20.96 -0.09
C GLU A 199 17.51 -19.73 -0.49
N MET A 200 16.41 -19.95 -1.21
CA MET A 200 15.52 -18.87 -1.61
C MET A 200 14.73 -18.33 -0.39
N GLU A 201 14.25 -19.19 0.51
CA GLU A 201 13.60 -18.73 1.77
C GLU A 201 14.56 -17.86 2.60
N GLU A 202 15.82 -18.28 2.76
CA GLU A 202 16.85 -17.50 3.45
C GLU A 202 17.05 -16.13 2.80
N ARG A 203 17.22 -16.06 1.49
CA ARG A 203 17.39 -14.80 0.76
C ARG A 203 16.18 -13.87 0.91
N LEU A 204 15.00 -14.44 0.84
CA LEU A 204 13.73 -13.70 0.91
C LEU A 204 13.33 -13.32 2.34
N SER A 205 14.07 -13.78 3.36
CA SER A 205 13.84 -13.46 4.77
C SER A 205 14.39 -12.09 5.19
N ALA A 206 15.26 -11.47 4.39
CA ALA A 206 15.77 -10.13 4.66
C ALA A 206 14.72 -9.04 4.39
N ILE A 207 14.78 -7.92 5.12
CA ILE A 207 13.98 -6.71 4.84
C ILE A 207 14.40 -6.13 3.49
N ARG A 208 15.71 -5.96 3.25
CA ARG A 208 16.27 -5.59 1.95
C ARG A 208 16.90 -6.81 1.30
N ILE A 209 16.41 -7.16 0.13
CA ILE A 209 16.96 -8.28 -0.66
C ILE A 209 18.05 -7.74 -1.58
N LEU A 210 19.30 -8.13 -1.32
CA LEU A 210 20.42 -7.86 -2.23
C LEU A 210 20.22 -8.65 -3.52
N ALA A 211 20.51 -8.01 -4.65
CA ALA A 211 20.23 -8.61 -5.96
C ALA A 211 21.08 -9.84 -6.24
N VAL A 212 20.42 -10.91 -6.71
CA VAL A 212 21.08 -12.11 -7.27
C VAL A 212 20.19 -12.60 -8.42
N GLY A 213 20.82 -12.89 -9.56
CA GLY A 213 20.09 -13.33 -10.76
C GLY A 213 19.09 -12.28 -11.27
N GLY A 214 19.43 -11.00 -11.12
CA GLY A 214 18.57 -9.90 -11.57
C GLY A 214 17.36 -9.61 -10.69
N TYR A 215 17.19 -10.30 -9.53
CA TYR A 215 16.07 -10.13 -8.62
C TYR A 215 16.53 -9.55 -7.27
N GLY A 216 15.89 -8.51 -6.78
CA GLY A 216 16.18 -7.86 -5.49
C GLY A 216 15.27 -6.68 -5.18
N THR A 217 15.59 -5.95 -4.11
CA THR A 217 14.86 -4.73 -3.74
C THR A 217 15.16 -3.62 -4.75
N ARG A 218 14.12 -3.21 -5.50
CA ARG A 218 14.16 -2.19 -6.54
C ARG A 218 13.98 -0.77 -6.01
N CYS A 219 13.07 -0.61 -5.05
CA CYS A 219 12.86 0.68 -4.39
C CYS A 219 12.39 0.49 -2.95
N SER A 220 12.65 1.53 -2.15
CA SER A 220 12.13 1.71 -0.80
C SER A 220 11.26 2.95 -0.77
N THR A 221 10.05 2.83 -0.22
CA THR A 221 9.08 3.93 -0.09
C THR A 221 8.84 4.22 1.39
N ALA A 222 8.91 5.49 1.76
CA ALA A 222 8.57 6.00 3.08
C ALA A 222 7.52 7.10 2.93
N LEU A 223 6.37 6.98 3.59
CA LEU A 223 5.31 7.98 3.49
C LEU A 223 4.56 8.15 4.80
N CYS A 224 3.95 9.31 5.00
CA CYS A 224 3.02 9.54 6.08
C CYS A 224 1.86 10.45 5.66
N PHE A 225 0.73 10.25 6.34
CA PHE A 225 -0.40 11.18 6.39
C PHE A 225 -0.50 11.76 7.80
N GLY A 226 -0.21 13.04 7.94
CA GLY A 226 -0.42 13.79 9.17
C GLY A 226 -1.90 14.12 9.39
N LYS A 227 -2.35 14.14 10.65
CA LYS A 227 -3.70 14.57 11.00
C LYS A 227 -3.94 16.07 10.73
N ASP A 228 -2.88 16.85 10.59
CA ASP A 228 -2.89 18.24 10.15
C ASP A 228 -3.09 18.40 8.62
N GLY A 229 -3.18 17.30 7.89
CA GLY A 229 -3.36 17.26 6.45
C GLY A 229 -2.04 17.24 5.66
N ARG A 230 -0.89 17.23 6.31
CA ARG A 230 0.39 17.06 5.59
C ARG A 230 0.52 15.64 5.04
N ILE A 231 1.12 15.53 3.87
CA ILE A 231 1.56 14.28 3.26
C ILE A 231 3.05 14.40 2.99
N GLU A 232 3.82 13.42 3.41
CA GLU A 232 5.19 13.25 2.95
C GLU A 232 5.27 11.91 2.21
N PHE A 233 5.88 11.91 1.05
CA PHE A 233 6.11 10.72 0.23
C PHE A 233 7.54 10.77 -0.30
N HIS A 234 8.32 9.73 0.01
CA HIS A 234 9.70 9.59 -0.40
C HIS A 234 9.92 8.22 -0.99
N GLU A 235 10.57 8.15 -2.15
CA GLU A 235 10.98 6.88 -2.75
C GLU A 235 12.44 6.92 -3.14
N ARG A 236 13.19 5.89 -2.74
CA ARG A 236 14.59 5.67 -3.11
C ARG A 236 14.67 4.46 -4.03
N SER A 237 15.17 4.66 -5.24
CA SER A 237 15.39 3.61 -6.24
C SER A 237 16.81 3.09 -6.17
N TYR A 238 17.00 1.80 -6.49
CA TYR A 238 18.28 1.11 -6.45
C TYR A 238 18.67 0.54 -7.82
N ARG A 239 19.98 0.45 -8.07
CA ARG A 239 20.56 -0.37 -9.13
C ARG A 239 20.75 -1.80 -8.67
N GLU A 240 21.06 -2.70 -9.58
CA GLU A 240 21.28 -4.11 -9.29
C GLU A 240 22.50 -4.35 -8.37
N ASP A 241 23.52 -3.49 -8.43
CA ASP A 241 24.67 -3.49 -7.51
C ASP A 241 24.33 -3.04 -6.08
N GLY A 242 23.06 -2.65 -5.85
CA GLY A 242 22.58 -2.17 -4.56
C GLY A 242 22.81 -0.67 -4.31
N SER A 243 23.50 0.03 -5.22
CA SER A 243 23.68 1.49 -5.11
C SER A 243 22.36 2.24 -5.35
N VAL A 244 22.24 3.43 -4.77
CA VAL A 244 21.10 4.31 -4.98
C VAL A 244 21.17 4.90 -6.38
N SER A 245 20.11 4.73 -7.18
CA SER A 245 20.00 5.34 -8.52
C SER A 245 19.31 6.70 -8.50
N GLY A 246 18.48 6.96 -7.50
CA GLY A 246 17.78 8.22 -7.34
C GLY A 246 16.90 8.24 -6.09
N THR A 247 16.49 9.44 -5.68
CA THR A 247 15.50 9.64 -4.61
C THR A 247 14.55 10.74 -5.05
N VAL A 248 13.25 10.48 -4.97
CA VAL A 248 12.20 11.48 -5.15
C VAL A 248 11.54 11.77 -3.81
N SER A 249 11.13 13.02 -3.61
CA SER A 249 10.54 13.48 -2.35
C SER A 249 9.44 14.49 -2.63
N TYR A 250 8.27 14.25 -2.05
CA TYR A 250 7.11 15.12 -2.16
C TYR A 250 6.64 15.50 -0.76
N ARG A 251 6.39 16.79 -0.55
CA ARG A 251 5.71 17.34 0.63
C ARG A 251 4.48 18.07 0.14
N LEU A 252 3.33 17.59 0.54
CA LEU A 252 2.04 17.94 -0.02
C LEU A 252 1.05 18.23 1.12
N THR A 253 -0.09 18.78 0.75
CA THR A 253 -1.24 18.94 1.65
C THR A 253 -2.44 18.24 1.04
N LEU A 254 -3.22 17.52 1.86
CA LEU A 254 -4.47 16.90 1.45
C LEU A 254 -5.39 17.92 0.77
N SER A 255 -5.85 17.61 -0.42
CA SER A 255 -6.91 18.36 -1.09
C SER A 255 -8.23 18.11 -0.34
N ARG A 256 -8.65 19.03 0.51
CA ARG A 256 -10.00 18.98 1.06
C ARG A 256 -10.96 19.30 -0.07
N GLU A 257 -11.65 18.32 -0.63
CA GLU A 257 -12.88 18.59 -1.36
C GLU A 257 -13.78 19.41 -0.42
N ARG A 258 -14.15 20.62 -0.83
CA ARG A 258 -15.10 21.44 -0.07
C ARG A 258 -16.35 20.59 0.08
N GLY A 259 -16.66 20.27 1.35
CA GLY A 259 -17.69 19.32 1.74
C GLY A 259 -18.99 19.56 0.99
N ARG A 260 -19.67 18.46 0.71
CA ARG A 260 -21.08 18.45 0.30
C ARG A 260 -21.84 19.47 1.12
N ALA A 261 -22.17 20.60 0.50
CA ALA A 261 -23.18 21.50 1.02
C ALA A 261 -24.44 20.68 1.18
N SER A 262 -24.81 20.35 2.41
CA SER A 262 -26.10 19.75 2.73
C SER A 262 -27.15 20.79 2.33
N SER A 263 -27.74 20.63 1.15
CA SER A 263 -28.92 21.35 0.74
C SER A 263 -30.10 20.86 1.60
N ARG A 264 -30.19 21.33 2.82
CA ARG A 264 -31.46 21.41 3.52
C ARG A 264 -32.28 22.50 2.82
N ARG A 265 -32.98 22.15 1.75
CA ARG A 265 -34.12 22.93 1.29
C ARG A 265 -35.21 22.75 2.34
N ALA A 266 -35.30 23.71 3.24
CA ALA A 266 -36.52 23.94 3.98
C ALA A 266 -37.59 24.32 2.97
N GLY A 267 -38.50 23.37 2.68
CA GLY A 267 -39.71 23.63 1.91
C GLY A 267 -40.63 24.53 2.71
N SER A 268 -40.57 25.83 2.50
CA SER A 268 -41.64 26.74 2.90
C SER A 268 -42.78 26.58 1.88
N ARG A 269 -43.87 25.95 2.33
CA ARG A 269 -45.15 26.01 1.64
C ARG A 269 -45.67 27.45 1.66
N PRO A 270 -46.13 28.02 0.52
CA PRO A 270 -46.84 29.29 0.56
C PRO A 270 -48.25 29.11 1.16
N PRO A 271 -48.80 30.13 1.82
CA PRO A 271 -50.12 30.08 2.45
C PRO A 271 -51.21 29.99 1.36
N ARG A 272 -52.19 29.12 1.57
CA ARG A 272 -53.40 29.03 0.73
C ARG A 272 -54.30 30.23 1.01
N THR A 273 -54.57 31.01 -0.03
CA THR A 273 -55.59 32.05 -0.02
C THR A 273 -56.97 31.39 -0.10
N PRO A 274 -57.96 31.80 0.73
CA PRO A 274 -59.33 31.29 0.60
C PRO A 274 -60.06 31.94 -0.57
N LEU A 275 -60.77 31.13 -1.36
CA LEU A 275 -61.70 31.58 -2.39
C LEU A 275 -63.00 32.13 -1.76
N PRO A 276 -63.59 33.21 -2.31
CA PRO A 276 -64.86 33.73 -1.84
C PRO A 276 -66.05 32.87 -2.28
N ALA A 277 -67.03 32.80 -1.39
CA ALA A 277 -68.30 32.14 -1.60
C ALA A 277 -69.14 32.83 -2.70
N ARG A 278 -69.71 32.02 -3.58
CA ARG A 278 -71.04 32.17 -4.24
C ARG A 278 -71.62 30.82 -4.50
#